data_e94f4d5eb641d1e917579004a9431d3f
#
_entry.id   e94f4d5eb641d1e917579004a9431d3f
#
_cell.length_a   1.000
_cell.length_b   1.000
_cell.length_c   1.000
_cell.angle_alpha   90.00
_cell.angle_beta   90.00
_cell.angle_gamma   90.00
#
_symmetry.space_group_name_H-M   'P 1'
#
loop_
_entity.id
_entity.type
_entity.pdbx_description
1 polymer ?
#
loop_
_entity_poly.entity_id
_entity_poly.type
_entity_poly.pdbx_seq_one_letter_code
_entity_poly.pdbx_strand_id
1 'polypeptide(L)'
;MNLLAAYTDDGDRTVHGGPGNSPQTGHHHGAHERVRRGRLGEGNLAGLGHLLRFMLRRDRLWLPIWVIALSALTAYFANAIAVVMDSDSLQAMTAFSKNPVMALITGPGYGLDQVTIPRFIVGMYGVFLMIGAALMSILTVSRHTRAEEQTGRAELVRAGVTGRHTQLIAALALTVFMNLLLSAGMAAAFGFSQAEPDSWSATVLFTVGIGAVGCVFAAVTAVTVQLSAFARAASAMAGAVLALSFVLRGIGDMSHVSGGSLDWLSWLSPLGWSQQTASFTLDRWWPLLYSVGLFAVLVVVAVVLQSRRDLGAGIVAERLGRSQAGPLLSTSFGLALRLQASSLIWWSMSMLVMGVVFGSFTGPMDEGAAGMPPEILSIMGGRSGIVDGYLGYMALYFAIIVSAYAVIAAGGLRSEEAAFHTEPVLATAVSRSGWLGSWAGLTLVGVGWLMAMAGLGEGVGAAVSMDDWSLLWPTLLGHLAQTPSIWALLDRKSVV
;
A
#
# COMPACT_ATOMS: atom_id res chain seq x y z
N MET A 1 53.88 6.05 5.29
CA MET A 1 54.91 7.01 5.68
C MET A 1 54.44 7.69 6.95
N ASN A 2 55.00 7.20 8.01
CA ASN A 2 55.11 7.62 9.38
C ASN A 2 54.68 9.05 9.75
N LEU A 3 53.86 9.14 10.81
CA LEU A 3 54.02 10.07 11.93
C LEU A 3 53.23 9.55 13.13
N LEU A 4 53.84 8.57 13.81
CA LEU A 4 53.68 8.29 15.23
C LEU A 4 54.89 8.97 15.89
N ALA A 5 54.68 9.76 16.94
CA ALA A 5 55.48 9.71 18.16
C ALA A 5 55.31 10.96 19.03
N ALA A 6 55.22 10.66 20.29
CA ALA A 6 55.69 11.43 21.44
C ALA A 6 54.74 12.46 22.06
N TYR A 7 54.21 12.08 23.21
CA TYR A 7 54.44 12.82 24.45
C TYR A 7 54.36 11.87 25.66
N THR A 8 55.49 11.54 26.21
CA THR A 8 55.70 10.92 27.52
C THR A 8 56.11 12.00 28.52
N ASP A 9 55.51 11.87 29.70
CA ASP A 9 56.19 11.96 31.02
C ASP A 9 56.53 13.33 31.65
N ASP A 10 56.24 13.36 32.89
CA ASP A 10 56.94 13.87 34.08
C ASP A 10 56.18 14.87 34.95
N GLY A 11 56.13 14.52 36.26
CA GLY A 11 56.14 15.49 37.29
C GLY A 11 55.35 15.24 38.57
N ASP A 12 55.78 14.26 39.33
CA ASP A 12 55.52 14.08 40.74
C ASP A 12 55.89 15.37 41.58
N ARG A 13 54.95 15.88 42.38
CA ARG A 13 55.30 16.68 43.57
C ARG A 13 54.28 16.54 44.68
N THR A 14 54.64 15.74 45.66
CA THR A 14 54.12 15.73 47.01
C THR A 14 54.41 17.05 47.73
N VAL A 15 53.43 17.62 48.43
CA VAL A 15 53.69 18.48 49.61
C VAL A 15 52.63 18.24 50.69
N HIS A 16 53.14 17.97 51.89
CA HIS A 16 52.50 17.75 53.17
C HIS A 16 51.78 18.98 53.76
N GLY A 17 50.76 18.71 54.58
CA GLY A 17 50.75 19.41 55.89
C GLY A 17 49.44 19.98 56.39
N GLY A 18 48.77 19.27 57.29
CA GLY A 18 48.35 19.81 58.56
C GLY A 18 46.89 20.20 58.81
N PRO A 19 46.38 19.97 60.01
CA PRO A 19 44.97 19.74 60.28
C PRO A 19 44.26 20.93 60.97
N GLY A 20 42.94 20.93 60.90
CA GLY A 20 42.20 21.83 61.77
C GLY A 20 40.70 21.99 61.52
N ASN A 21 39.93 21.39 62.41
CA ASN A 21 38.59 21.80 62.90
C ASN A 21 37.34 21.56 62.08
N SER A 22 36.59 20.56 62.48
CA SER A 22 35.12 20.50 62.50
C SER A 22 34.54 21.44 63.59
N PRO A 23 33.22 21.55 63.78
CA PRO A 23 31.99 21.19 62.97
C PRO A 23 30.96 22.33 62.94
N GLN A 24 30.04 22.29 62.04
CA GLN A 24 28.64 22.75 62.35
C GLN A 24 27.58 22.06 61.49
N THR A 25 26.77 21.37 62.22
CA THR A 25 25.47 20.83 61.89
C THR A 25 24.49 21.91 61.35
N GLY A 26 23.83 21.61 60.28
CA GLY A 26 22.71 22.44 59.80
C GLY A 26 21.81 21.62 58.84
N HIS A 27 20.74 21.09 59.44
CA HIS A 27 19.67 20.39 58.77
C HIS A 27 19.06 21.23 57.65
N HIS A 28 19.19 20.80 56.40
CA HIS A 28 18.27 21.11 55.30
C HIS A 28 18.13 19.91 54.40
N HIS A 29 17.58 18.82 54.93
CA HIS A 29 16.96 17.74 54.16
C HIS A 29 15.44 17.91 54.26
N GLY A 30 14.75 18.30 53.21
CA GLY A 30 13.30 18.29 53.24
C GLY A 30 12.53 19.03 52.13
N ALA A 31 13.20 19.66 51.16
CA ALA A 31 12.46 20.44 50.15
C ALA A 31 12.56 19.91 48.69
N HIS A 32 13.49 18.97 48.41
CA HIS A 32 13.67 18.50 47.03
C HIS A 32 12.99 17.18 46.67
N GLU A 33 12.35 16.52 47.64
CA GLU A 33 11.76 15.18 47.38
C GLU A 33 10.25 15.17 47.10
N ARG A 34 9.56 16.30 47.22
CA ARG A 34 8.09 16.40 46.96
C ARG A 34 7.71 16.88 45.56
N VAL A 35 8.66 17.26 44.71
CA VAL A 35 8.36 17.72 43.33
C VAL A 35 8.32 16.57 42.31
N ARG A 36 8.71 15.35 42.70
CA ARG A 36 8.90 14.21 41.75
C ARG A 36 7.72 13.25 41.61
N ARG A 37 6.62 13.40 42.34
CA ARG A 37 5.47 12.48 42.28
C ARG A 37 4.22 13.01 41.57
N GLY A 38 4.26 14.18 40.92
CA GLY A 38 3.07 14.84 40.36
C GLY A 38 2.93 14.82 38.84
N ARG A 39 3.77 14.12 38.04
CA ARG A 39 3.67 14.21 36.55
C ARG A 39 4.07 12.96 35.78
N LEU A 40 3.71 11.78 36.25
CA LEU A 40 3.97 10.53 35.50
C LEU A 40 3.05 10.34 34.27
N GLY A 41 1.98 11.12 34.13
CA GLY A 41 1.06 11.06 32.98
C GLY A 41 1.37 12.08 31.87
N GLU A 42 1.94 13.24 32.20
CA GLU A 42 2.23 14.29 31.21
C GLU A 42 3.53 14.06 30.42
N GLY A 43 4.47 13.25 30.95
CA GLY A 43 5.78 13.05 30.36
C GLY A 43 5.79 12.24 29.05
N ASN A 44 4.88 11.29 28.88
CA ASN A 44 4.87 10.37 27.74
C ASN A 44 4.33 10.98 26.43
N LEU A 45 3.56 12.06 26.52
CA LEU A 45 2.95 12.78 25.38
C LEU A 45 3.36 14.25 25.35
N ALA A 46 4.42 14.64 26.07
CA ALA A 46 4.92 16.01 26.04
C ALA A 46 5.23 16.44 24.59
N GLY A 47 4.81 17.66 24.22
CA GLY A 47 5.06 18.20 22.87
C GLY A 47 4.12 17.71 21.76
N LEU A 48 3.08 16.89 22.06
CA LEU A 48 2.18 16.31 21.06
C LEU A 48 1.58 17.38 20.12
N GLY A 49 1.02 18.46 20.65
CA GLY A 49 0.39 19.50 19.82
C GLY A 49 1.40 20.24 18.93
N HIS A 50 2.61 20.46 19.39
CA HIS A 50 3.68 21.08 18.58
C HIS A 50 4.11 20.16 17.44
N LEU A 51 4.30 18.87 17.72
CA LEU A 51 4.69 17.89 16.73
C LEU A 51 3.58 17.66 15.68
N LEU A 52 2.34 17.56 16.11
CA LEU A 52 1.20 17.43 15.20
C LEU A 52 1.07 18.65 14.27
N ARG A 53 1.23 19.87 14.81
CA ARG A 53 1.23 21.09 13.99
C ARG A 53 2.40 21.12 13.01
N PHE A 54 3.57 20.64 13.41
CA PHE A 54 4.72 20.50 12.53
C PHE A 54 4.46 19.51 11.40
N MET A 55 3.92 18.32 11.71
CA MET A 55 3.55 17.30 10.71
C MET A 55 2.50 17.84 9.72
N LEU A 56 1.46 18.53 10.21
CA LEU A 56 0.45 19.17 9.36
C LEU A 56 1.06 20.22 8.41
N ARG A 57 1.98 21.06 8.92
CA ARG A 57 2.67 22.06 8.07
C ARG A 57 3.57 21.42 7.02
N ARG A 58 4.22 20.32 7.38
CA ARG A 58 5.10 19.59 6.47
C ARG A 58 4.30 18.90 5.36
N ASP A 59 3.16 18.31 5.70
CA ASP A 59 2.31 17.58 4.77
C ASP A 59 1.22 18.45 4.12
N ARG A 60 1.35 19.77 4.20
CA ARG A 60 0.38 20.73 3.64
C ARG A 60 0.05 20.53 2.16
N LEU A 61 0.90 19.84 1.40
CA LEU A 61 0.67 19.47 -0.01
C LEU A 61 0.24 18.00 -0.13
N TRP A 62 0.90 17.08 0.58
CA TRP A 62 0.61 15.65 0.48
C TRP A 62 -0.76 15.26 1.02
N LEU A 63 -1.18 15.89 2.12
CA LEU A 63 -2.49 15.64 2.74
C LEU A 63 -3.63 16.01 1.79
N PRO A 64 -3.70 17.25 1.24
CA PRO A 64 -4.74 17.60 0.28
C PRO A 64 -4.70 16.75 -1.00
N ILE A 65 -3.51 16.39 -1.50
CA ILE A 65 -3.40 15.56 -2.71
C ILE A 65 -4.15 14.24 -2.54
N TRP A 66 -3.94 13.52 -1.43
CA TRP A 66 -4.64 12.26 -1.18
C TRP A 66 -6.14 12.45 -1.02
N VAL A 67 -6.55 13.42 -0.20
CA VAL A 67 -7.97 13.71 0.05
C VAL A 67 -8.68 14.13 -1.23
N ILE A 68 -8.08 15.08 -1.98
CA ILE A 68 -8.67 15.56 -3.24
C ILE A 68 -8.67 14.46 -4.29
N ALA A 69 -7.60 13.69 -4.45
CA ALA A 69 -7.52 12.64 -5.47
C ALA A 69 -8.58 11.55 -5.26
N LEU A 70 -8.73 11.05 -4.03
CA LEU A 70 -9.73 10.01 -3.75
C LEU A 70 -11.16 10.57 -3.76
N SER A 71 -11.39 11.81 -3.30
CA SER A 71 -12.70 12.46 -3.42
C SER A 71 -13.06 12.76 -4.88
N ALA A 72 -12.10 13.21 -5.69
CA ALA A 72 -12.30 13.42 -7.13
C ALA A 72 -12.55 12.12 -7.87
N LEU A 73 -11.87 11.02 -7.48
CA LEU A 73 -12.12 9.69 -8.04
C LEU A 73 -13.55 9.21 -7.70
N THR A 74 -14.02 9.48 -6.48
CA THR A 74 -15.41 9.20 -6.08
C THR A 74 -16.41 10.01 -6.91
N ALA A 75 -16.15 11.34 -7.07
CA ALA A 75 -16.98 12.20 -7.93
C ALA A 75 -16.96 11.73 -9.40
N TYR A 76 -15.80 11.32 -9.90
CA TYR A 76 -15.65 10.80 -11.25
C TYR A 76 -16.53 9.55 -11.48
N PHE A 77 -16.42 8.54 -10.62
CA PHE A 77 -17.24 7.33 -10.73
C PHE A 77 -18.72 7.66 -10.62
N ALA A 78 -19.10 8.52 -9.66
CA ALA A 78 -20.50 8.89 -9.45
C ALA A 78 -21.11 9.60 -10.67
N ASN A 79 -20.40 10.57 -11.26
CA ASN A 79 -20.91 11.31 -12.41
C ASN A 79 -20.78 10.53 -13.72
N ALA A 80 -19.67 9.81 -13.94
CA ALA A 80 -19.47 9.03 -15.16
C ALA A 80 -20.52 7.92 -15.31
N ILE A 81 -20.80 7.19 -14.24
CA ILE A 81 -21.81 6.14 -14.25
C ILE A 81 -23.21 6.72 -14.47
N ALA A 82 -23.54 7.84 -13.82
CA ALA A 82 -24.82 8.50 -13.97
C ALA A 82 -25.09 9.01 -15.42
N VAL A 83 -24.02 9.39 -16.13
CA VAL A 83 -24.14 9.88 -17.52
C VAL A 83 -24.19 8.73 -18.52
N VAL A 84 -23.45 7.64 -18.29
CA VAL A 84 -23.27 6.55 -19.27
C VAL A 84 -24.33 5.46 -19.13
N MET A 85 -24.82 5.21 -17.92
CA MET A 85 -25.76 4.10 -17.67
C MET A 85 -27.19 4.60 -17.56
N ASP A 86 -28.01 4.12 -18.49
CA ASP A 86 -29.47 4.18 -18.41
C ASP A 86 -30.04 3.02 -17.58
N SER A 87 -31.37 3.00 -17.38
CA SER A 87 -32.07 1.96 -16.62
C SER A 87 -31.88 0.55 -17.16
N ASP A 88 -31.78 0.41 -18.48
CA ASP A 88 -31.66 -0.89 -19.14
C ASP A 88 -30.23 -1.43 -19.00
N SER A 89 -29.21 -0.56 -19.14
CA SER A 89 -27.81 -0.89 -18.90
C SER A 89 -27.55 -1.26 -17.45
N LEU A 90 -28.18 -0.57 -16.48
CA LEU A 90 -28.09 -0.91 -15.06
C LEU A 90 -28.70 -2.28 -14.76
N GLN A 91 -29.85 -2.61 -15.38
CA GLN A 91 -30.46 -3.94 -15.22
C GLN A 91 -29.58 -5.04 -15.82
N ALA A 92 -28.94 -4.81 -16.98
CA ALA A 92 -28.00 -5.77 -17.56
C ALA A 92 -26.82 -6.06 -16.60
N MET A 93 -26.39 -5.07 -15.78
CA MET A 93 -25.36 -5.26 -14.78
C MET A 93 -25.76 -6.19 -13.61
N THR A 94 -27.05 -6.50 -13.44
CA THR A 94 -27.52 -7.48 -12.44
C THR A 94 -26.94 -8.87 -12.68
N ALA A 95 -26.67 -9.24 -13.93
CA ALA A 95 -26.03 -10.50 -14.28
C ALA A 95 -24.59 -10.56 -13.76
N PHE A 96 -23.86 -9.45 -13.82
CA PHE A 96 -22.49 -9.38 -13.28
C PHE A 96 -22.45 -9.52 -11.76
N SER A 97 -23.46 -9.04 -11.03
CA SER A 97 -23.51 -9.13 -9.57
C SER A 97 -23.64 -10.57 -9.06
N LYS A 98 -24.19 -11.46 -9.87
CA LYS A 98 -24.32 -12.90 -9.58
C LYS A 98 -23.08 -13.71 -9.93
N ASN A 99 -22.09 -13.08 -10.57
CA ASN A 99 -20.84 -13.75 -10.93
C ASN A 99 -19.93 -13.86 -9.68
N PRO A 100 -19.56 -15.08 -9.26
CA PRO A 100 -18.72 -15.29 -8.09
C PRO A 100 -17.33 -14.61 -8.21
N VAL A 101 -16.78 -14.56 -9.43
CA VAL A 101 -15.47 -13.90 -9.66
C VAL A 101 -15.57 -12.40 -9.49
N MET A 102 -16.68 -11.79 -9.90
CA MET A 102 -16.95 -10.38 -9.58
C MET A 102 -17.00 -10.15 -8.09
N ALA A 103 -17.72 -10.98 -7.35
CA ALA A 103 -17.80 -10.87 -5.90
C ALA A 103 -16.42 -10.94 -5.22
N LEU A 104 -15.51 -11.78 -5.73
CA LEU A 104 -14.14 -11.85 -5.25
C LEU A 104 -13.43 -10.49 -5.36
N ILE A 105 -13.68 -9.72 -6.41
CA ILE A 105 -13.01 -8.43 -6.66
C ILE A 105 -13.75 -7.30 -5.96
N THR A 106 -15.07 -7.19 -6.18
CA THR A 106 -15.84 -5.99 -5.84
C THR A 106 -16.54 -6.08 -4.49
N GLY A 107 -17.02 -7.28 -4.12
CA GLY A 107 -17.71 -7.52 -2.85
C GLY A 107 -18.97 -8.34 -2.97
N PRO A 108 -19.73 -8.51 -1.88
CA PRO A 108 -20.87 -9.42 -1.80
C PRO A 108 -22.10 -8.98 -2.62
N GLY A 109 -22.04 -7.83 -3.27
CA GLY A 109 -23.09 -7.38 -4.19
C GLY A 109 -24.42 -7.02 -3.52
N TYR A 110 -24.39 -6.55 -2.27
CA TYR A 110 -25.63 -6.13 -1.58
C TYR A 110 -26.41 -5.10 -2.40
N GLY A 111 -27.71 -5.38 -2.61
CA GLY A 111 -28.63 -4.50 -3.32
C GLY A 111 -28.44 -4.44 -4.84
N LEU A 112 -27.56 -5.27 -5.42
CA LEU A 112 -27.38 -5.37 -6.87
C LEU A 112 -28.43 -6.27 -7.54
N ASP A 113 -29.36 -6.83 -6.80
CA ASP A 113 -30.62 -7.43 -7.29
C ASP A 113 -31.64 -6.37 -7.75
N GLN A 114 -31.59 -5.18 -7.16
CA GLN A 114 -32.32 -3.98 -7.56
C GLN A 114 -31.33 -2.83 -7.76
N VAL A 115 -30.64 -2.85 -8.88
CA VAL A 115 -29.52 -1.93 -9.13
C VAL A 115 -30.01 -0.48 -9.22
N THR A 116 -29.43 0.37 -8.37
CA THR A 116 -29.48 1.83 -8.52
C THR A 116 -28.06 2.35 -8.70
N ILE A 117 -27.90 3.55 -9.24
CA ILE A 117 -26.58 4.15 -9.44
C ILE A 117 -25.77 4.17 -8.13
N PRO A 118 -26.30 4.63 -6.97
CA PRO A 118 -25.59 4.58 -5.72
C PRO A 118 -25.15 3.17 -5.29
N ARG A 119 -26.05 2.17 -5.37
CA ARG A 119 -25.74 0.77 -5.04
C ARG A 119 -24.65 0.19 -5.93
N PHE A 120 -24.72 0.50 -7.23
CA PHE A 120 -23.71 0.07 -8.19
C PHE A 120 -22.32 0.64 -7.85
N ILE A 121 -22.23 1.95 -7.54
CA ILE A 121 -20.97 2.60 -7.18
C ILE A 121 -20.38 2.00 -5.90
N VAL A 122 -21.19 1.83 -4.86
CA VAL A 122 -20.78 1.24 -3.59
C VAL A 122 -20.31 -0.20 -3.76
N GLY A 123 -21.07 -1.01 -4.49
CA GLY A 123 -20.76 -2.42 -4.71
C GLY A 123 -19.55 -2.64 -5.59
N MET A 124 -19.39 -1.86 -6.67
CA MET A 124 -18.33 -2.10 -7.66
C MET A 124 -17.04 -1.35 -7.38
N TYR A 125 -17.12 -0.12 -6.86
CA TYR A 125 -15.94 0.74 -6.71
C TYR A 125 -15.53 0.94 -5.24
N GLY A 126 -16.40 0.62 -4.28
CA GLY A 126 -16.15 0.86 -2.86
C GLY A 126 -14.84 0.25 -2.35
N VAL A 127 -14.53 -0.98 -2.73
CA VAL A 127 -13.31 -1.68 -2.28
C VAL A 127 -12.03 -0.99 -2.76
N PHE A 128 -12.02 -0.45 -3.98
CA PHE A 128 -10.84 0.25 -4.52
C PHE A 128 -10.58 1.56 -3.76
N LEU A 129 -11.65 2.25 -3.35
CA LEU A 129 -11.56 3.44 -2.51
C LEU A 129 -11.06 3.09 -1.09
N MET A 130 -11.48 1.95 -0.52
CA MET A 130 -10.95 1.43 0.75
C MET A 130 -9.46 1.12 0.66
N ILE A 131 -9.00 0.48 -0.42
CA ILE A 131 -7.58 0.22 -0.68
C ILE A 131 -6.81 1.53 -0.77
N GLY A 132 -7.34 2.54 -1.47
CA GLY A 132 -6.75 3.88 -1.55
C GLY A 132 -6.57 4.53 -0.18
N ALA A 133 -7.58 4.49 0.69
CA ALA A 133 -7.53 5.01 2.06
C ALA A 133 -6.52 4.23 2.95
N ALA A 134 -6.46 2.90 2.79
CA ALA A 134 -5.48 2.07 3.48
C ALA A 134 -4.05 2.40 3.06
N LEU A 135 -3.76 2.53 1.76
CA LEU A 135 -2.45 2.92 1.23
C LEU A 135 -2.03 4.32 1.70
N MET A 136 -2.94 5.31 1.64
CA MET A 136 -2.72 6.64 2.19
C MET A 136 -2.26 6.55 3.65
N SER A 137 -2.95 5.75 4.46
CA SER A 137 -2.67 5.60 5.89
C SER A 137 -1.35 4.88 6.16
N ILE A 138 -1.06 3.79 5.42
CA ILE A 138 0.21 3.04 5.50
C ILE A 138 1.40 3.95 5.20
N LEU A 139 1.33 4.71 4.12
CA LEU A 139 2.43 5.59 3.70
C LEU A 139 2.61 6.75 4.68
N THR A 140 1.51 7.33 5.18
CA THR A 140 1.57 8.45 6.13
C THR A 140 2.19 8.03 7.46
N VAL A 141 1.74 6.94 8.09
CA VAL A 141 2.29 6.46 9.37
C VAL A 141 3.75 6.06 9.23
N SER A 142 4.11 5.31 8.18
CA SER A 142 5.48 4.88 7.94
C SER A 142 6.42 6.08 7.75
N ARG A 143 5.98 7.10 6.99
CA ARG A 143 6.73 8.33 6.72
C ARG A 143 7.02 9.13 7.99
N HIS A 144 6.02 9.30 8.86
CA HIS A 144 6.14 10.12 10.08
C HIS A 144 6.74 9.37 11.28
N THR A 145 7.01 8.07 11.14
CA THR A 145 7.60 7.25 12.20
C THR A 145 8.96 6.70 11.76
N ARG A 146 8.98 5.55 11.12
CA ARG A 146 10.22 4.83 10.81
C ARG A 146 11.12 5.55 9.81
N ALA A 147 10.58 6.24 8.82
CA ALA A 147 11.40 7.00 7.88
C ALA A 147 12.14 8.18 8.57
N GLU A 148 11.53 8.80 9.60
CA GLU A 148 12.18 9.84 10.40
C GLU A 148 13.27 9.25 11.31
N GLU A 149 13.08 8.04 11.85
CA GLU A 149 14.10 7.33 12.61
C GLU A 149 15.31 6.97 11.73
N GLN A 150 15.08 6.47 10.51
CA GLN A 150 16.15 6.11 9.56
C GLN A 150 16.98 7.31 9.09
N THR A 151 16.39 8.49 9.00
CA THR A 151 17.10 9.71 8.59
C THR A 151 17.76 10.45 9.76
N GLY A 152 17.71 9.92 10.99
CA GLY A 152 18.24 10.55 12.20
C GLY A 152 17.43 11.75 12.70
N ARG A 153 16.40 12.19 11.98
CA ARG A 153 15.58 13.35 12.38
C ARG A 153 14.80 13.12 13.66
N ALA A 154 14.41 11.87 13.93
CA ALA A 154 13.74 11.51 15.17
C ALA A 154 14.62 11.79 16.41
N GLU A 155 15.94 11.68 16.29
CA GLU A 155 16.88 12.00 17.37
C GLU A 155 16.87 13.50 17.70
N LEU A 156 16.84 14.36 16.67
CA LEU A 156 16.74 15.82 16.85
C LEU A 156 15.45 16.21 17.57
N VAL A 157 14.33 15.57 17.21
CA VAL A 157 13.04 15.83 17.87
C VAL A 157 13.07 15.36 19.32
N ARG A 158 13.70 14.22 19.61
CA ARG A 158 13.82 13.66 20.96
C ARG A 158 14.86 14.37 21.84
N ALA A 159 15.83 15.07 21.26
CA ALA A 159 16.74 15.95 22.00
C ALA A 159 15.98 17.14 22.66
N GLY A 160 14.79 17.46 22.16
CA GLY A 160 13.85 18.38 22.80
C GLY A 160 12.99 17.71 23.89
N VAL A 161 12.13 18.50 24.53
CA VAL A 161 11.18 18.01 25.56
C VAL A 161 10.00 17.31 24.87
N THR A 162 10.22 16.09 24.38
CA THR A 162 9.18 15.27 23.76
C THR A 162 9.03 13.93 24.47
N GLY A 163 7.78 13.48 24.65
CA GLY A 163 7.49 12.19 25.28
C GLY A 163 7.86 11.01 24.38
N ARG A 164 8.08 9.84 24.99
CA ARG A 164 8.49 8.60 24.28
C ARG A 164 7.52 8.19 23.17
N HIS A 165 6.22 8.34 23.40
CA HIS A 165 5.17 7.91 22.46
C HIS A 165 4.62 9.05 21.60
N THR A 166 5.11 10.28 21.79
CA THR A 166 4.59 11.49 21.14
C THR A 166 4.60 11.37 19.61
N GLN A 167 5.69 10.86 19.02
CA GLN A 167 5.83 10.74 17.58
C GLN A 167 4.82 9.76 16.98
N LEU A 168 4.65 8.57 17.59
CA LEU A 168 3.71 7.55 17.11
C LEU A 168 2.27 8.04 17.24
N ILE A 169 1.90 8.61 18.39
CA ILE A 169 0.55 9.11 18.63
C ILE A 169 0.24 10.31 17.73
N ALA A 170 1.21 11.21 17.50
CA ALA A 170 1.05 12.32 16.56
C ALA A 170 0.81 11.83 15.12
N ALA A 171 1.56 10.82 14.67
CA ALA A 171 1.37 10.23 13.34
C ALA A 171 0.00 9.56 13.19
N LEU A 172 -0.43 8.82 14.21
CA LEU A 172 -1.79 8.22 14.23
C LEU A 172 -2.88 9.28 14.25
N ALA A 173 -2.76 10.32 15.10
CA ALA A 173 -3.74 11.40 15.16
C ALA A 173 -3.84 12.17 13.83
N LEU A 174 -2.70 12.44 13.17
CA LEU A 174 -2.66 13.01 11.84
C LEU A 174 -3.41 12.12 10.83
N THR A 175 -3.16 10.82 10.85
CA THR A 175 -3.75 9.88 9.89
C THR A 175 -5.26 9.71 10.13
N VAL A 176 -5.70 9.67 11.38
CA VAL A 176 -7.14 9.69 11.71
C VAL A 176 -7.79 10.98 11.20
N PHE A 177 -7.16 12.14 11.43
CA PHE A 177 -7.64 13.41 10.91
C PHE A 177 -7.73 13.41 9.37
N MET A 178 -6.73 12.85 8.68
CA MET A 178 -6.77 12.68 7.22
C MET A 178 -7.95 11.81 6.76
N ASN A 179 -8.21 10.68 7.44
CA ASN A 179 -9.33 9.81 7.11
C ASN A 179 -10.69 10.44 7.39
N LEU A 180 -10.81 11.28 8.43
CA LEU A 180 -12.02 12.06 8.68
C LEU A 180 -12.26 13.10 7.56
N LEU A 181 -11.21 13.82 7.15
CA LEU A 181 -11.31 14.76 6.02
C LEU A 181 -11.64 14.03 4.72
N LEU A 182 -11.04 12.85 4.50
CA LEU A 182 -11.32 12.01 3.35
C LEU A 182 -12.79 11.58 3.33
N SER A 183 -13.30 11.05 4.44
CA SER A 183 -14.71 10.64 4.56
C SER A 183 -15.66 11.82 4.29
N ALA A 184 -15.37 13.00 4.84
CA ALA A 184 -16.17 14.20 4.59
C ALA A 184 -16.10 14.67 3.12
N GLY A 185 -14.90 14.68 2.53
CA GLY A 185 -14.70 15.05 1.13
C GLY A 185 -15.39 14.10 0.16
N MET A 186 -15.30 12.78 0.42
CA MET A 186 -15.99 11.77 -0.38
C MET A 186 -17.51 11.82 -0.19
N ALA A 187 -18.00 12.08 1.04
CA ALA A 187 -19.43 12.25 1.30
C ALA A 187 -19.98 13.45 0.53
N ALA A 188 -19.27 14.57 0.52
CA ALA A 188 -19.64 15.72 -0.29
C ALA A 188 -19.57 15.41 -1.81
N ALA A 189 -18.47 14.79 -2.27
CA ALA A 189 -18.28 14.44 -3.67
C ALA A 189 -19.36 13.49 -4.20
N PHE A 190 -19.77 12.51 -3.39
CA PHE A 190 -20.82 11.56 -3.76
C PHE A 190 -22.23 12.15 -3.57
N GLY A 191 -22.46 12.81 -2.43
CA GLY A 191 -23.78 13.37 -2.10
C GLY A 191 -24.26 14.47 -3.03
N PHE A 192 -23.33 15.26 -3.61
CA PHE A 192 -23.66 16.31 -4.61
C PHE A 192 -23.41 15.89 -6.05
N SER A 193 -23.21 14.58 -6.32
CA SER A 193 -23.02 14.07 -7.67
C SER A 193 -24.34 13.84 -8.41
N GLN A 194 -24.25 13.62 -9.72
CA GLN A 194 -25.39 13.21 -10.56
C GLN A 194 -25.90 11.79 -10.29
N ALA A 195 -25.23 11.04 -9.39
CA ALA A 195 -25.72 9.76 -8.90
C ALA A 195 -26.97 9.89 -8.03
N GLU A 196 -27.29 11.13 -7.55
CA GLU A 196 -28.47 11.48 -6.74
C GLU A 196 -28.75 10.45 -5.63
N PRO A 197 -27.81 10.26 -4.68
CA PRO A 197 -28.01 9.28 -3.61
C PRO A 197 -29.23 9.67 -2.78
N ASP A 198 -30.15 8.73 -2.60
CA ASP A 198 -31.43 8.91 -1.92
C ASP A 198 -31.33 9.07 -0.39
N SER A 199 -30.14 8.78 0.18
CA SER A 199 -29.92 8.85 1.64
C SER A 199 -28.54 9.42 1.99
N TRP A 200 -28.56 10.57 2.71
CA TRP A 200 -27.34 11.12 3.29
C TRP A 200 -26.74 10.22 4.37
N SER A 201 -27.60 9.52 5.15
CA SER A 201 -27.11 8.56 6.16
C SER A 201 -26.32 7.42 5.51
N ALA A 202 -26.82 6.85 4.43
CA ALA A 202 -26.15 5.80 3.68
C ALA A 202 -24.86 6.31 3.01
N THR A 203 -24.86 7.55 2.47
CA THR A 203 -23.68 8.21 1.92
C THR A 203 -22.58 8.37 2.97
N VAL A 204 -22.95 8.87 4.16
CA VAL A 204 -22.00 9.03 5.28
C VAL A 204 -21.52 7.67 5.77
N LEU A 205 -22.43 6.68 5.91
CA LEU A 205 -22.05 5.32 6.30
C LEU A 205 -21.01 4.71 5.37
N PHE A 206 -21.21 4.83 4.06
CA PHE A 206 -20.27 4.36 3.04
C PHE A 206 -18.89 5.00 3.18
N THR A 207 -18.85 6.34 3.26
CA THR A 207 -17.58 7.07 3.29
C THR A 207 -16.85 6.96 4.63
N VAL A 208 -17.58 6.88 5.74
CA VAL A 208 -17.02 6.58 7.07
C VAL A 208 -16.48 5.15 7.11
N GLY A 209 -17.14 4.20 6.45
CA GLY A 209 -16.63 2.85 6.28
C GLY A 209 -15.25 2.82 5.59
N ILE A 210 -15.08 3.61 4.53
CA ILE A 210 -13.78 3.76 3.85
C ILE A 210 -12.73 4.36 4.80
N GLY A 211 -13.06 5.43 5.51
CA GLY A 211 -12.17 6.05 6.49
C GLY A 211 -11.82 5.12 7.65
N ALA A 212 -12.76 4.28 8.10
CA ALA A 212 -12.53 3.29 9.15
C ALA A 212 -11.48 2.24 8.73
N VAL A 213 -11.55 1.75 7.49
CA VAL A 213 -10.50 0.88 6.91
C VAL A 213 -9.15 1.60 6.92
N GLY A 214 -9.09 2.86 6.48
CA GLY A 214 -7.88 3.67 6.53
C GLY A 214 -7.30 3.77 7.94
N CYS A 215 -8.14 4.01 8.96
CA CYS A 215 -7.73 4.05 10.36
C CYS A 215 -7.18 2.70 10.85
N VAL A 216 -7.84 1.58 10.51
CA VAL A 216 -7.33 0.24 10.88
C VAL A 216 -5.94 0.02 10.28
N PHE A 217 -5.72 0.35 9.00
CA PHE A 217 -4.41 0.18 8.36
C PHE A 217 -3.36 1.18 8.87
N ALA A 218 -3.75 2.34 9.39
CA ALA A 218 -2.87 3.20 10.18
C ALA A 218 -2.34 2.47 11.42
N ALA A 219 -3.24 1.80 12.17
CA ALA A 219 -2.86 1.05 13.37
C ALA A 219 -2.06 -0.22 13.04
N VAL A 220 -2.40 -0.96 11.97
CA VAL A 220 -1.57 -2.05 11.45
C VAL A 220 -0.15 -1.56 11.16
N THR A 221 -0.02 -0.41 10.49
CA THR A 221 1.28 0.19 10.20
C THR A 221 2.01 0.62 11.47
N ALA A 222 1.29 1.16 12.46
CA ALA A 222 1.86 1.49 13.76
C ALA A 222 2.50 0.28 14.47
N VAL A 223 1.96 -0.94 14.24
CA VAL A 223 2.56 -2.19 14.70
C VAL A 223 3.75 -2.58 13.84
N THR A 224 3.61 -2.59 12.51
CA THR A 224 4.68 -3.07 11.62
C THR A 224 5.93 -2.21 11.67
N VAL A 225 5.82 -0.91 11.92
CA VAL A 225 6.97 -0.01 12.13
C VAL A 225 7.74 -0.31 13.43
N GLN A 226 7.17 -1.07 14.37
CA GLN A 226 7.91 -1.56 15.53
C GLN A 226 8.68 -2.84 15.21
N LEU A 227 8.20 -3.64 14.26
CA LEU A 227 8.81 -4.94 13.93
C LEU A 227 10.10 -4.78 13.12
N SER A 228 10.13 -3.90 12.12
CA SER A 228 11.27 -3.72 11.22
C SER A 228 12.05 -2.44 11.50
N ALA A 229 13.36 -2.46 11.29
CA ALA A 229 14.23 -1.28 11.30
C ALA A 229 14.06 -0.40 10.05
N PHE A 230 13.50 -0.94 8.95
CA PHE A 230 13.35 -0.26 7.67
C PHE A 230 11.91 0.17 7.39
N ALA A 231 11.71 1.45 7.03
CA ALA A 231 10.40 2.00 6.68
C ALA A 231 9.76 1.27 5.48
N ARG A 232 10.57 0.93 4.48
CA ARG A 232 10.11 0.19 3.28
C ARG A 232 9.60 -1.21 3.64
N ALA A 233 10.32 -1.93 4.50
CA ALA A 233 9.91 -3.26 4.96
C ALA A 233 8.65 -3.19 5.85
N ALA A 234 8.56 -2.21 6.74
CA ALA A 234 7.38 -1.97 7.56
C ALA A 234 6.12 -1.69 6.72
N SER A 235 6.24 -0.82 5.70
CA SER A 235 5.14 -0.55 4.76
C SER A 235 4.77 -1.78 3.93
N ALA A 236 5.77 -2.57 3.50
CA ALA A 236 5.53 -3.82 2.76
C ALA A 236 4.78 -4.86 3.62
N MET A 237 5.12 -4.99 4.90
CA MET A 237 4.38 -5.86 5.82
C MET A 237 2.92 -5.41 6.00
N ALA A 238 2.68 -4.10 6.17
CA ALA A 238 1.33 -3.56 6.26
C ALA A 238 0.55 -3.76 4.95
N GLY A 239 1.22 -3.58 3.80
CA GLY A 239 0.67 -3.88 2.47
C GLY A 239 0.35 -5.36 2.28
N ALA A 240 1.16 -6.28 2.81
CA ALA A 240 0.89 -7.71 2.79
C ALA A 240 -0.36 -8.07 3.63
N VAL A 241 -0.55 -7.41 4.78
CA VAL A 241 -1.79 -7.55 5.58
C VAL A 241 -3.00 -7.02 4.80
N LEU A 242 -2.85 -5.91 4.06
CA LEU A 242 -3.91 -5.38 3.20
C LEU A 242 -4.27 -6.36 2.08
N ALA A 243 -3.26 -6.90 1.40
CA ALA A 243 -3.46 -7.91 0.35
C ALA A 243 -4.13 -9.17 0.89
N LEU A 244 -3.69 -9.67 2.05
CA LEU A 244 -4.31 -10.82 2.71
C LEU A 244 -5.77 -10.51 3.09
N SER A 245 -6.04 -9.33 3.63
CA SER A 245 -7.40 -8.89 3.96
C SER A 245 -8.30 -8.83 2.72
N PHE A 246 -7.78 -8.36 1.59
CA PHE A 246 -8.49 -8.34 0.32
C PHE A 246 -8.83 -9.76 -0.16
N VAL A 247 -7.86 -10.69 -0.12
CA VAL A 247 -8.05 -12.09 -0.55
C VAL A 247 -9.05 -12.80 0.35
N LEU A 248 -8.92 -12.70 1.68
CA LEU A 248 -9.84 -13.33 2.62
C LEU A 248 -11.28 -12.84 2.41
N ARG A 249 -11.46 -11.52 2.29
CA ARG A 249 -12.75 -10.94 1.98
C ARG A 249 -13.28 -11.47 0.65
N GLY A 250 -12.45 -11.44 -0.40
CA GLY A 250 -12.86 -11.85 -1.74
C GLY A 250 -13.32 -13.31 -1.80
N ILE A 251 -12.58 -14.24 -1.17
CA ILE A 251 -12.98 -15.66 -1.09
C ILE A 251 -14.29 -15.80 -0.33
N GLY A 252 -14.47 -15.08 0.78
CA GLY A 252 -15.71 -15.09 1.54
C GLY A 252 -16.90 -14.59 0.73
N ASP A 253 -16.74 -13.48 0.01
CA ASP A 253 -17.80 -12.87 -0.80
C ASP A 253 -18.13 -13.72 -2.03
N MET A 254 -17.12 -14.30 -2.68
CA MET A 254 -17.31 -15.27 -3.76
C MET A 254 -18.10 -16.49 -3.28
N SER A 255 -17.76 -17.02 -2.10
CA SER A 255 -18.47 -18.14 -1.48
C SER A 255 -19.92 -17.77 -1.14
N HIS A 256 -20.15 -16.57 -0.63
CA HIS A 256 -21.50 -16.07 -0.34
C HIS A 256 -22.39 -16.05 -1.60
N VAL A 257 -21.90 -15.51 -2.71
CA VAL A 257 -22.63 -15.45 -3.98
C VAL A 257 -22.86 -16.83 -4.59
N SER A 258 -21.92 -17.77 -4.39
CA SER A 258 -22.03 -19.17 -4.86
C SER A 258 -22.87 -20.07 -3.96
N GLY A 259 -23.39 -19.58 -2.81
CA GLY A 259 -24.07 -20.41 -1.81
C GLY A 259 -23.14 -21.41 -1.07
N GLY A 260 -21.85 -21.09 -1.01
CA GLY A 260 -20.84 -21.90 -0.33
C GLY A 260 -20.79 -21.64 1.20
N SER A 261 -19.92 -22.39 1.89
CA SER A 261 -19.78 -22.36 3.36
C SER A 261 -18.64 -21.48 3.88
N LEU A 262 -17.91 -20.77 3.02
CA LEU A 262 -16.74 -19.95 3.38
C LEU A 262 -17.05 -18.46 3.52
N ASP A 263 -18.32 -18.06 3.51
CA ASP A 263 -18.79 -16.67 3.65
C ASP A 263 -18.28 -15.96 4.92
N TRP A 264 -18.02 -16.72 6.00
CA TRP A 264 -17.45 -16.20 7.24
C TRP A 264 -16.04 -15.61 7.08
N LEU A 265 -15.29 -15.97 6.02
CA LEU A 265 -13.95 -15.43 5.77
C LEU A 265 -13.99 -13.92 5.52
N SER A 266 -15.07 -13.39 4.94
CA SER A 266 -15.26 -11.94 4.74
C SER A 266 -15.21 -11.19 6.08
N TRP A 267 -15.68 -11.80 7.17
CA TRP A 267 -15.68 -11.22 8.51
C TRP A 267 -14.31 -11.19 9.20
N LEU A 268 -13.28 -11.85 8.66
CA LEU A 268 -11.90 -11.74 9.13
C LEU A 268 -11.17 -10.53 8.57
N SER A 269 -11.80 -9.79 7.66
CA SER A 269 -11.20 -8.67 6.94
C SER A 269 -11.80 -7.34 7.35
N PRO A 270 -10.98 -6.33 7.65
CA PRO A 270 -11.46 -4.96 7.86
C PRO A 270 -12.16 -4.38 6.64
N LEU A 271 -11.78 -4.79 5.41
CA LEU A 271 -12.49 -4.40 4.19
C LEU A 271 -13.90 -5.02 4.18
N GLY A 272 -14.01 -6.30 4.57
CA GLY A 272 -15.29 -6.98 4.68
C GLY A 272 -16.22 -6.28 5.66
N TRP A 273 -15.76 -5.87 6.84
CA TRP A 273 -16.63 -5.16 7.81
C TRP A 273 -17.23 -3.89 7.23
N SER A 274 -16.46 -3.13 6.45
CA SER A 274 -16.97 -1.94 5.78
C SER A 274 -18.00 -2.28 4.70
N GLN A 275 -17.82 -3.36 3.94
CA GLN A 275 -18.80 -3.81 2.95
C GLN A 275 -20.05 -4.40 3.58
N GLN A 276 -19.93 -5.06 4.74
CA GLN A 276 -21.06 -5.61 5.52
C GLN A 276 -21.96 -4.52 6.12
N THR A 277 -21.56 -3.24 6.06
CA THR A 277 -22.48 -2.13 6.35
C THR A 277 -23.65 -2.09 5.37
N ALA A 278 -23.44 -2.62 4.16
CA ALA A 278 -24.42 -2.70 3.07
C ALA A 278 -25.13 -1.37 2.84
N SER A 279 -24.37 -0.29 2.68
CA SER A 279 -24.88 1.08 2.49
C SER A 279 -25.83 1.14 1.30
N PHE A 280 -26.91 1.91 1.41
CA PHE A 280 -28.03 2.01 0.48
C PHE A 280 -28.89 0.73 0.34
N THR A 281 -28.70 -0.26 1.23
CA THR A 281 -29.46 -1.51 1.22
C THR A 281 -29.96 -1.89 2.60
N LEU A 282 -29.03 -2.13 3.54
CA LEU A 282 -29.33 -2.54 4.91
C LEU A 282 -28.89 -1.49 5.93
N ASP A 283 -28.01 -0.56 5.53
CA ASP A 283 -27.52 0.59 6.30
C ASP A 283 -27.08 0.28 7.74
N ARG A 284 -26.29 -0.79 7.88
CA ARG A 284 -25.84 -1.30 9.20
C ARG A 284 -24.62 -0.54 9.67
N TRP A 285 -24.71 0.15 10.79
CA TRP A 285 -23.59 0.86 11.42
C TRP A 285 -22.71 -0.03 12.31
N TRP A 286 -23.28 -1.10 12.87
CA TRP A 286 -22.60 -1.94 13.84
C TRP A 286 -21.32 -2.64 13.34
N PRO A 287 -21.15 -3.03 12.07
CA PRO A 287 -19.90 -3.66 11.61
C PRO A 287 -18.69 -2.74 11.78
N LEU A 288 -18.88 -1.41 11.77
CA LEU A 288 -17.79 -0.45 11.99
C LEU A 288 -17.24 -0.52 13.42
N LEU A 289 -17.97 -1.07 14.38
CA LEU A 289 -17.46 -1.29 15.75
C LEU A 289 -16.28 -2.25 15.77
N TYR A 290 -16.23 -3.25 14.87
CA TYR A 290 -15.06 -4.11 14.74
C TYR A 290 -13.82 -3.33 14.28
N SER A 291 -13.98 -2.38 13.34
CA SER A 291 -12.90 -1.52 12.90
C SER A 291 -12.37 -0.64 14.04
N VAL A 292 -13.27 -0.06 14.84
CA VAL A 292 -12.91 0.75 16.01
C VAL A 292 -12.22 -0.10 17.08
N GLY A 293 -12.76 -1.29 17.36
CA GLY A 293 -12.19 -2.23 18.33
C GLY A 293 -10.77 -2.70 17.92
N LEU A 294 -10.60 -3.11 16.66
CA LEU A 294 -9.30 -3.54 16.14
C LEU A 294 -8.30 -2.37 16.12
N PHE A 295 -8.72 -1.18 15.69
CA PHE A 295 -7.88 0.03 15.76
C PHE A 295 -7.36 0.25 17.18
N ALA A 296 -8.25 0.26 18.18
CA ALA A 296 -7.86 0.47 19.59
C ALA A 296 -6.88 -0.60 20.08
N VAL A 297 -7.15 -1.88 19.81
CA VAL A 297 -6.26 -2.99 20.20
C VAL A 297 -4.89 -2.85 19.54
N LEU A 298 -4.83 -2.58 18.24
CA LEU A 298 -3.55 -2.44 17.52
C LEU A 298 -2.76 -1.21 17.97
N VAL A 299 -3.41 -0.10 18.33
CA VAL A 299 -2.73 1.08 18.91
C VAL A 299 -2.10 0.72 20.24
N VAL A 300 -2.81 0.01 21.12
CA VAL A 300 -2.25 -0.46 22.41
C VAL A 300 -1.06 -1.39 22.15
N VAL A 301 -1.19 -2.35 21.25
CA VAL A 301 -0.09 -3.25 20.86
C VAL A 301 1.10 -2.46 20.35
N ALA A 302 0.90 -1.47 19.47
CA ALA A 302 1.98 -0.65 18.91
C ALA A 302 2.72 0.14 20.00
N VAL A 303 2.00 0.71 20.98
CA VAL A 303 2.58 1.45 22.12
C VAL A 303 3.38 0.50 23.02
N VAL A 304 2.86 -0.69 23.32
CA VAL A 304 3.57 -1.71 24.10
C VAL A 304 4.82 -2.18 23.39
N LEU A 305 4.76 -2.46 22.10
CA LEU A 305 5.92 -2.85 21.29
C LEU A 305 6.97 -1.73 21.23
N GLN A 306 6.55 -0.48 21.04
CA GLN A 306 7.43 0.68 21.08
C GLN A 306 8.19 0.81 22.42
N SER A 307 7.54 0.42 23.52
CA SER A 307 8.17 0.46 24.84
C SER A 307 9.22 -0.65 25.06
N ARG A 308 9.23 -1.69 24.21
CA ARG A 308 10.14 -2.83 24.31
C ARG A 308 11.33 -2.77 23.35
N ARG A 309 11.43 -1.74 22.51
CA ARG A 309 12.51 -1.59 21.54
C ARG A 309 13.35 -0.34 21.79
N ASP A 310 14.59 -0.37 21.33
CA ASP A 310 15.45 0.81 21.27
C ASP A 310 15.16 1.65 20.03
N LEU A 311 15.54 2.93 20.10
CA LEU A 311 15.38 3.84 18.97
C LEU A 311 16.21 3.36 17.77
N GLY A 312 15.63 3.41 16.58
CA GLY A 312 16.27 2.94 15.34
C GLY A 312 16.26 1.42 15.15
N ALA A 313 16.14 0.61 16.20
CA ALA A 313 16.08 -0.84 16.10
C ALA A 313 14.67 -1.34 15.75
N GLY A 314 14.57 -2.49 15.08
CA GLY A 314 13.35 -3.29 14.98
C GLY A 314 13.32 -4.38 16.04
N ILE A 315 12.11 -4.87 16.39
CA ILE A 315 11.98 -6.04 17.31
C ILE A 315 12.50 -7.31 16.63
N VAL A 316 12.27 -7.44 15.31
CA VAL A 316 12.80 -8.54 14.52
C VAL A 316 14.25 -8.22 14.17
N ALA A 317 15.16 -9.02 14.70
CA ALA A 317 16.59 -8.87 14.41
C ALA A 317 16.86 -9.11 12.92
N GLU A 318 17.74 -8.31 12.36
CA GLU A 318 18.21 -8.48 11.00
C GLU A 318 18.95 -9.80 10.85
N ARG A 319 18.59 -10.57 9.83
CA ARG A 319 19.33 -11.79 9.51
C ARG A 319 20.66 -11.42 8.91
N LEU A 320 21.74 -11.91 9.51
CA LEU A 320 23.06 -11.83 8.91
C LEU A 320 23.02 -12.52 7.54
N GLY A 321 23.46 -11.82 6.49
CA GLY A 321 23.60 -12.37 5.17
C GLY A 321 24.60 -13.54 5.13
N ARG A 322 24.65 -14.26 4.01
CA ARG A 322 25.68 -15.29 3.80
C ARG A 322 27.05 -14.61 3.79
N SER A 323 28.02 -15.20 4.49
CA SER A 323 29.41 -14.70 4.54
C SER A 323 30.15 -14.77 3.21
N GLN A 324 29.66 -15.59 2.28
CA GLN A 324 30.22 -15.74 0.93
C GLN A 324 29.14 -15.49 -0.12
N ALA A 325 29.52 -14.79 -1.19
CA ALA A 325 28.67 -14.58 -2.34
C ALA A 325 28.44 -15.91 -3.09
N GLY A 326 27.21 -16.17 -3.52
CA GLY A 326 26.93 -17.28 -4.41
C GLY A 326 27.48 -17.02 -5.82
N PRO A 327 27.66 -18.07 -6.66
CA PRO A 327 28.27 -17.94 -7.97
C PRO A 327 27.54 -16.96 -8.91
N LEU A 328 26.22 -16.81 -8.77
CA LEU A 328 25.45 -15.83 -9.53
C LEU A 328 25.87 -14.38 -9.23
N LEU A 329 26.31 -14.08 -8.02
CA LEU A 329 26.72 -12.74 -7.61
C LEU A 329 28.13 -12.35 -8.06
N SER A 330 28.86 -13.26 -8.72
CA SER A 330 30.15 -12.95 -9.35
C SER A 330 30.00 -12.11 -10.64
N THR A 331 28.76 -11.93 -11.12
CA THR A 331 28.46 -11.15 -12.34
C THR A 331 27.65 -9.91 -12.01
N SER A 332 27.82 -8.84 -12.79
CA SER A 332 27.01 -7.61 -12.66
C SER A 332 25.53 -7.87 -12.92
N PHE A 333 25.20 -8.78 -13.85
CA PHE A 333 23.83 -9.21 -14.12
C PHE A 333 23.20 -9.93 -12.90
N GLY A 334 23.93 -10.84 -12.29
CA GLY A 334 23.46 -11.56 -11.09
C GLY A 334 23.23 -10.63 -9.88
N LEU A 335 24.07 -9.59 -9.75
CA LEU A 335 23.88 -8.55 -8.74
C LEU A 335 22.59 -7.73 -9.03
N ALA A 336 22.42 -7.26 -10.27
CA ALA A 336 21.21 -6.54 -10.70
C ALA A 336 19.94 -7.39 -10.48
N LEU A 337 19.98 -8.68 -10.83
CA LEU A 337 18.89 -9.62 -10.61
C LEU A 337 18.55 -9.75 -9.12
N ARG A 338 19.55 -9.88 -8.25
CA ARG A 338 19.32 -9.96 -6.80
C ARG A 338 18.66 -8.69 -6.24
N LEU A 339 19.10 -7.53 -6.71
CA LEU A 339 18.55 -6.24 -6.27
C LEU A 339 17.08 -6.06 -6.70
N GLN A 340 16.71 -6.57 -7.88
CA GLN A 340 15.36 -6.46 -8.44
C GLN A 340 14.47 -7.68 -8.18
N ALA A 341 15.01 -8.81 -7.69
CA ALA A 341 14.30 -10.08 -7.58
C ALA A 341 12.99 -9.98 -6.77
N SER A 342 13.02 -9.28 -5.64
CA SER A 342 11.82 -9.11 -4.83
C SER A 342 10.73 -8.33 -5.57
N SER A 343 11.10 -7.26 -6.27
CA SER A 343 10.18 -6.48 -7.10
C SER A 343 9.61 -7.33 -8.23
N LEU A 344 10.47 -8.05 -8.95
CA LEU A 344 10.07 -8.90 -10.08
C LEU A 344 9.11 -10.02 -9.65
N ILE A 345 9.36 -10.66 -8.49
CA ILE A 345 8.47 -11.70 -7.94
C ILE A 345 7.08 -11.14 -7.65
N TRP A 346 6.99 -10.00 -6.97
CA TRP A 346 5.70 -9.39 -6.64
C TRP A 346 4.94 -8.92 -7.89
N TRP A 347 5.64 -8.33 -8.85
CA TRP A 347 5.07 -7.97 -10.15
C TRP A 347 4.58 -9.20 -10.92
N SER A 348 5.36 -10.30 -10.93
CA SER A 348 4.97 -11.55 -11.60
C SER A 348 3.69 -12.13 -10.99
N MET A 349 3.64 -12.20 -9.65
CA MET A 349 2.46 -12.70 -8.95
C MET A 349 1.23 -11.82 -9.21
N SER A 350 1.39 -10.50 -9.20
CA SER A 350 0.31 -9.56 -9.51
C SER A 350 -0.20 -9.70 -10.93
N MET A 351 0.71 -9.81 -11.92
CA MET A 351 0.33 -9.97 -13.33
C MET A 351 -0.39 -11.30 -13.57
N LEU A 352 0.10 -12.38 -12.97
CA LEU A 352 -0.53 -13.69 -13.09
C LEU A 352 -1.95 -13.69 -12.51
N VAL A 353 -2.10 -13.18 -11.27
CA VAL A 353 -3.41 -13.14 -10.59
C VAL A 353 -4.38 -12.22 -11.33
N MET A 354 -3.93 -11.02 -11.72
CA MET A 354 -4.77 -10.11 -12.51
C MET A 354 -5.16 -10.75 -13.85
N GLY A 355 -4.24 -11.42 -14.51
CA GLY A 355 -4.51 -12.14 -15.74
C GLY A 355 -5.63 -13.17 -15.54
N VAL A 356 -5.52 -14.07 -14.55
CA VAL A 356 -6.57 -15.06 -14.26
C VAL A 356 -7.91 -14.40 -14.01
N VAL A 357 -7.92 -13.33 -13.24
CA VAL A 357 -9.14 -12.57 -12.93
C VAL A 357 -9.76 -11.99 -14.19
N PHE A 358 -9.01 -11.24 -15.01
CA PHE A 358 -9.55 -10.65 -16.24
C PHE A 358 -9.92 -11.71 -17.27
N GLY A 359 -9.14 -12.78 -17.41
CA GLY A 359 -9.49 -13.91 -18.27
C GLY A 359 -10.79 -14.59 -17.88
N SER A 360 -11.13 -14.67 -16.59
CA SER A 360 -12.38 -15.27 -16.14
C SER A 360 -13.64 -14.47 -16.53
N PHE A 361 -13.49 -13.20 -16.96
CA PHE A 361 -14.60 -12.42 -17.50
C PHE A 361 -14.91 -12.71 -18.97
N THR A 362 -14.14 -13.52 -19.65
CA THR A 362 -14.36 -13.84 -21.06
C THR A 362 -15.74 -14.47 -21.30
N GLY A 363 -16.16 -15.44 -20.47
CA GLY A 363 -17.49 -16.04 -20.57
C GLY A 363 -18.65 -15.06 -20.36
N PRO A 364 -18.69 -14.31 -19.23
CA PRO A 364 -19.67 -13.25 -19.02
C PRO A 364 -19.68 -12.18 -20.12
N MET A 365 -18.54 -11.89 -20.73
CA MET A 365 -18.45 -10.94 -21.84
C MET A 365 -19.10 -11.48 -23.11
N ASP A 366 -18.90 -12.76 -23.43
CA ASP A 366 -19.53 -13.43 -24.56
C ASP A 366 -21.05 -13.53 -24.39
N GLU A 367 -21.51 -13.95 -23.20
CA GLU A 367 -22.93 -13.99 -22.86
C GLU A 367 -23.61 -12.62 -22.93
N GLY A 368 -22.92 -11.57 -22.41
CA GLY A 368 -23.38 -10.19 -22.40
C GLY A 368 -23.38 -9.49 -23.76
N ALA A 369 -22.71 -10.05 -24.76
CA ALA A 369 -22.57 -9.45 -26.10
C ALA A 369 -23.88 -9.04 -26.77
N ALA A 370 -24.97 -9.78 -26.49
CA ALA A 370 -26.26 -9.51 -27.05
C ALA A 370 -26.91 -8.18 -26.61
N GLY A 371 -26.52 -7.68 -25.43
CA GLY A 371 -27.02 -6.43 -24.86
C GLY A 371 -26.09 -5.23 -25.06
N MET A 372 -24.95 -5.41 -25.73
CA MET A 372 -23.96 -4.32 -25.89
C MET A 372 -24.35 -3.36 -27.02
N PRO A 373 -24.06 -2.05 -26.85
CA PRO A 373 -24.18 -1.07 -27.92
C PRO A 373 -23.35 -1.48 -29.15
N PRO A 374 -23.86 -1.24 -30.37
CA PRO A 374 -23.19 -1.62 -31.62
C PRO A 374 -21.80 -1.01 -31.75
N GLU A 375 -21.57 0.18 -31.17
CA GLU A 375 -20.30 0.90 -31.19
C GLU A 375 -19.22 0.11 -30.42
N ILE A 376 -19.56 -0.42 -29.23
CA ILE A 376 -18.65 -1.24 -28.42
C ILE A 376 -18.37 -2.57 -29.10
N LEU A 377 -19.40 -3.21 -29.62
CA LEU A 377 -19.26 -4.46 -30.39
C LEU A 377 -18.33 -4.28 -31.61
N SER A 378 -18.45 -3.15 -32.33
CA SER A 378 -17.59 -2.88 -33.48
C SER A 378 -16.10 -2.73 -33.11
N ILE A 379 -15.81 -2.11 -31.97
CA ILE A 379 -14.43 -1.96 -31.44
C ILE A 379 -13.85 -3.32 -31.06
N MET A 380 -14.68 -4.24 -30.56
CA MET A 380 -14.27 -5.59 -30.14
C MET A 380 -14.32 -6.64 -31.26
N GLY A 381 -14.37 -6.23 -32.53
CA GLY A 381 -14.35 -7.17 -33.68
C GLY A 381 -15.69 -7.76 -34.04
N GLY A 382 -16.80 -7.17 -33.56
CA GLY A 382 -18.17 -7.69 -33.81
C GLY A 382 -18.53 -8.86 -32.89
N ARG A 383 -19.77 -9.37 -33.05
CA ARG A 383 -20.30 -10.43 -32.16
C ARG A 383 -19.53 -11.76 -32.27
N SER A 384 -18.93 -12.06 -33.43
CA SER A 384 -18.14 -13.27 -33.63
C SER A 384 -16.70 -13.14 -33.16
N GLY A 385 -16.21 -11.93 -32.94
CA GLY A 385 -14.83 -11.64 -32.52
C GLY A 385 -14.71 -11.08 -31.11
N ILE A 386 -15.80 -11.07 -30.33
CA ILE A 386 -15.84 -10.38 -29.03
C ILE A 386 -14.84 -10.96 -28.03
N VAL A 387 -14.65 -12.28 -28.02
CA VAL A 387 -13.69 -12.97 -27.15
C VAL A 387 -12.27 -12.54 -27.50
N ASP A 388 -11.88 -12.63 -28.78
CA ASP A 388 -10.56 -12.24 -29.25
C ASP A 388 -10.33 -10.74 -29.07
N GLY A 389 -11.34 -9.92 -29.32
CA GLY A 389 -11.29 -8.47 -29.12
C GLY A 389 -11.12 -8.10 -27.65
N TYR A 390 -11.82 -8.75 -26.74
CA TYR A 390 -11.67 -8.54 -25.30
C TYR A 390 -10.27 -8.93 -24.83
N LEU A 391 -9.80 -10.13 -25.15
CA LEU A 391 -8.47 -10.60 -24.77
C LEU A 391 -7.36 -9.70 -25.38
N GLY A 392 -7.52 -9.26 -26.63
CA GLY A 392 -6.60 -8.31 -27.26
C GLY A 392 -6.59 -6.94 -26.58
N TYR A 393 -7.76 -6.44 -26.18
CA TYR A 393 -7.89 -5.19 -25.45
C TYR A 393 -7.24 -5.27 -24.06
N MET A 394 -7.41 -6.38 -23.35
CA MET A 394 -6.77 -6.61 -22.07
C MET A 394 -5.26 -6.69 -22.21
N ALA A 395 -4.73 -7.28 -23.27
CA ALA A 395 -3.29 -7.29 -23.54
C ALA A 395 -2.70 -5.88 -23.63
N LEU A 396 -3.42 -4.90 -24.20
CA LEU A 396 -3.02 -3.49 -24.22
C LEU A 396 -3.01 -2.88 -22.80
N TYR A 397 -4.02 -3.20 -22.00
CA TYR A 397 -4.07 -2.75 -20.59
C TYR A 397 -2.89 -3.27 -19.79
N PHE A 398 -2.57 -4.56 -19.90
CA PHE A 398 -1.40 -5.15 -19.26
C PHE A 398 -0.10 -4.52 -19.77
N ALA A 399 0.00 -4.19 -21.05
CA ALA A 399 1.17 -3.50 -21.60
C ALA A 399 1.38 -2.11 -20.95
N ILE A 400 0.31 -1.37 -20.69
CA ILE A 400 0.36 -0.07 -19.96
C ILE A 400 0.88 -0.29 -18.54
N ILE A 401 0.35 -1.29 -17.82
CA ILE A 401 0.75 -1.60 -16.44
C ILE A 401 2.22 -2.04 -16.39
N VAL A 402 2.65 -2.92 -17.30
CA VAL A 402 4.04 -3.40 -17.37
C VAL A 402 4.99 -2.27 -17.82
N SER A 403 4.52 -1.27 -18.56
CA SER A 403 5.29 -0.04 -18.86
C SER A 403 5.66 0.74 -17.60
N ALA A 404 4.76 0.76 -16.60
CA ALA A 404 5.07 1.36 -15.30
C ALA A 404 6.19 0.60 -14.58
N TYR A 405 6.16 -0.76 -14.58
CA TYR A 405 7.26 -1.56 -14.07
C TYR A 405 8.60 -1.22 -14.78
N ALA A 406 8.58 -1.13 -16.11
CA ALA A 406 9.76 -0.83 -16.90
C ALA A 406 10.39 0.52 -16.49
N VAL A 407 9.57 1.56 -16.26
CA VAL A 407 10.03 2.88 -15.79
C VAL A 407 10.59 2.81 -14.37
N ILE A 408 9.94 2.07 -13.47
CA ILE A 408 10.38 1.90 -12.07
C ILE A 408 11.70 1.13 -12.03
N ALA A 409 11.82 0.04 -12.79
CA ALA A 409 13.02 -0.79 -12.87
C ALA A 409 14.20 0.00 -13.43
N ALA A 410 14.00 0.75 -14.53
CA ALA A 410 15.01 1.64 -15.07
C ALA A 410 15.43 2.76 -14.10
N GLY A 411 14.48 3.32 -13.34
CA GLY A 411 14.74 4.31 -12.30
C GLY A 411 15.55 3.76 -11.12
N GLY A 412 15.54 2.45 -10.90
CA GLY A 412 16.33 1.76 -9.89
C GLY A 412 17.83 1.98 -10.07
N LEU A 413 18.34 1.96 -11.29
CA LEU A 413 19.74 2.24 -11.60
C LEU A 413 20.16 3.64 -11.09
N ARG A 414 19.36 4.66 -11.37
CA ARG A 414 19.63 6.02 -10.91
C ARG A 414 19.59 6.12 -9.38
N SER A 415 18.73 5.33 -8.73
CA SER A 415 18.68 5.27 -7.26
C SER A 415 19.95 4.68 -6.67
N GLU A 416 20.53 3.64 -7.27
CA GLU A 416 21.80 3.04 -6.86
C GLU A 416 22.98 3.99 -7.07
N GLU A 417 22.99 4.75 -8.17
CA GLU A 417 23.99 5.79 -8.43
C GLU A 417 23.88 6.92 -7.40
N ALA A 418 22.69 7.43 -7.15
CA ALA A 418 22.44 8.51 -6.20
C ALA A 418 22.77 8.12 -4.74
N ALA A 419 22.71 6.83 -4.42
CA ALA A 419 23.10 6.27 -3.13
C ALA A 419 24.59 5.89 -3.04
N PHE A 420 25.40 6.17 -4.05
CA PHE A 420 26.82 5.80 -4.18
C PHE A 420 27.11 4.30 -4.08
N HIS A 421 26.10 3.44 -4.27
CA HIS A 421 26.25 1.99 -4.25
C HIS A 421 26.98 1.46 -5.50
N THR A 422 27.00 2.23 -6.58
CA THR A 422 27.70 1.88 -7.82
C THR A 422 29.21 2.05 -7.73
N GLU A 423 29.73 2.90 -6.85
CA GLU A 423 31.17 3.15 -6.74
C GLU A 423 31.98 1.89 -6.40
N PRO A 424 31.59 1.07 -5.39
CA PRO A 424 32.30 -0.19 -5.10
C PRO A 424 32.29 -1.17 -6.26
N VAL A 425 31.20 -1.20 -7.05
CA VAL A 425 31.07 -2.10 -8.23
C VAL A 425 31.98 -1.63 -9.33
N LEU A 426 32.01 -0.33 -9.63
CA LEU A 426 32.86 0.26 -10.68
C LEU A 426 34.36 0.33 -10.30
N ALA A 427 34.69 0.16 -9.02
CA ALA A 427 36.07 -0.03 -8.56
C ALA A 427 36.64 -1.43 -8.90
N THR A 428 35.78 -2.36 -9.31
CA THR A 428 36.20 -3.70 -9.81
C THR A 428 36.40 -3.69 -11.32
N ALA A 429 36.63 -4.85 -11.93
CA ALA A 429 36.81 -5.00 -13.40
C ALA A 429 35.52 -4.80 -14.20
N VAL A 430 34.43 -4.30 -13.60
CA VAL A 430 33.15 -4.05 -14.28
C VAL A 430 33.18 -2.69 -14.98
N SER A 431 32.95 -2.67 -16.29
CA SER A 431 32.82 -1.42 -17.04
C SER A 431 31.46 -0.75 -16.81
N ARG A 432 31.40 0.58 -16.98
CA ARG A 432 30.14 1.34 -16.89
C ARG A 432 29.08 0.83 -17.87
N SER A 433 29.48 0.51 -19.10
CA SER A 433 28.59 -0.08 -20.11
C SER A 433 28.13 -1.48 -19.74
N GLY A 434 28.97 -2.29 -19.11
CA GLY A 434 28.61 -3.62 -18.60
C GLY A 434 27.60 -3.55 -17.45
N TRP A 435 27.75 -2.59 -16.53
CA TRP A 435 26.80 -2.32 -15.45
C TRP A 435 25.44 -1.86 -15.99
N LEU A 436 25.44 -0.83 -16.87
CA LEU A 436 24.23 -0.33 -17.52
C LEU A 436 23.54 -1.44 -18.34
N GLY A 437 24.31 -2.20 -19.13
CA GLY A 437 23.80 -3.30 -19.95
C GLY A 437 23.16 -4.41 -19.12
N SER A 438 23.70 -4.70 -17.93
CA SER A 438 23.10 -5.67 -17.00
C SER A 438 21.73 -5.22 -16.49
N TRP A 439 21.57 -3.96 -16.15
CA TRP A 439 20.29 -3.40 -15.70
C TRP A 439 19.28 -3.30 -16.84
N ALA A 440 19.70 -2.78 -18.00
CA ALA A 440 18.84 -2.68 -19.17
C ALA A 440 18.40 -4.06 -19.66
N GLY A 441 19.33 -5.01 -19.77
CA GLY A 441 19.03 -6.38 -20.18
C GLY A 441 18.05 -7.07 -19.22
N LEU A 442 18.24 -6.89 -17.91
CA LEU A 442 17.32 -7.44 -16.92
C LEU A 442 15.92 -6.81 -17.03
N THR A 443 15.85 -5.48 -17.25
CA THR A 443 14.55 -4.80 -17.43
C THR A 443 13.83 -5.28 -18.69
N LEU A 444 14.55 -5.45 -19.81
CA LEU A 444 13.99 -5.97 -21.05
C LEU A 444 13.47 -7.41 -20.91
N VAL A 445 14.24 -8.28 -20.27
CA VAL A 445 13.83 -9.66 -19.96
C VAL A 445 12.66 -9.66 -18.99
N GLY A 446 12.69 -8.79 -17.97
CA GLY A 446 11.62 -8.63 -16.99
C GLY A 446 10.29 -8.20 -17.61
N VAL A 447 10.31 -7.29 -18.57
CA VAL A 447 9.11 -6.89 -19.33
C VAL A 447 8.51 -8.08 -20.08
N GLY A 448 9.33 -8.81 -20.86
CA GLY A 448 8.86 -10.01 -21.56
C GLY A 448 8.31 -11.09 -20.62
N TRP A 449 8.99 -11.29 -19.49
CA TRP A 449 8.54 -12.20 -18.44
C TRP A 449 7.20 -11.81 -17.84
N LEU A 450 6.99 -10.52 -17.53
CA LEU A 450 5.73 -10.02 -16.93
C LEU A 450 4.57 -10.09 -17.93
N MET A 451 4.81 -9.79 -19.21
CA MET A 451 3.82 -9.98 -20.26
C MET A 451 3.46 -11.47 -20.44
N ALA A 452 4.44 -12.37 -20.31
CA ALA A 452 4.19 -13.82 -20.31
C ALA A 452 3.33 -14.24 -19.10
N MET A 453 3.60 -13.71 -17.90
CA MET A 453 2.80 -14.00 -16.70
C MET A 453 1.37 -13.49 -16.82
N ALA A 454 1.19 -12.28 -17.36
CA ALA A 454 -0.14 -11.71 -17.63
C ALA A 454 -0.92 -12.56 -18.64
N GLY A 455 -0.31 -12.87 -19.78
CA GLY A 455 -0.95 -13.66 -20.83
C GLY A 455 -1.23 -15.10 -20.43
N LEU A 456 -0.35 -15.70 -19.62
CA LEU A 456 -0.57 -17.04 -19.07
C LEU A 456 -1.75 -17.02 -18.08
N GLY A 457 -1.80 -16.04 -17.20
CA GLY A 457 -2.90 -15.87 -16.25
C GLY A 457 -4.24 -15.66 -16.99
N GLU A 458 -4.27 -14.73 -17.94
CA GLU A 458 -5.49 -14.42 -18.70
C GLU A 458 -5.94 -15.60 -19.58
N GLY A 459 -5.00 -16.27 -20.23
CA GLY A 459 -5.29 -17.46 -21.01
C GLY A 459 -5.86 -18.61 -20.18
N VAL A 460 -5.33 -18.83 -18.96
CA VAL A 460 -5.91 -19.80 -18.01
C VAL A 460 -7.30 -19.38 -17.56
N GLY A 461 -7.49 -18.10 -17.19
CA GLY A 461 -8.78 -17.58 -16.76
C GLY A 461 -9.85 -17.70 -17.86
N ALA A 462 -9.51 -17.36 -19.10
CA ALA A 462 -10.37 -17.48 -20.27
C ALA A 462 -10.70 -18.96 -20.57
N ALA A 463 -9.68 -19.82 -20.58
CA ALA A 463 -9.85 -21.25 -20.84
C ALA A 463 -10.79 -21.92 -19.84
N VAL A 464 -10.68 -21.57 -18.55
CA VAL A 464 -11.57 -22.08 -17.51
C VAL A 464 -12.98 -21.48 -17.62
N SER A 465 -13.10 -20.20 -17.97
CA SER A 465 -14.38 -19.50 -18.09
C SER A 465 -15.22 -19.97 -19.26
N MET A 466 -14.56 -20.33 -20.38
CA MET A 466 -15.21 -20.76 -21.63
C MET A 466 -15.19 -22.29 -21.81
N ASP A 467 -14.54 -23.04 -20.89
CA ASP A 467 -14.24 -24.48 -21.03
C ASP A 467 -13.49 -24.82 -22.35
N ASP A 468 -12.64 -23.87 -22.80
CA ASP A 468 -11.87 -23.99 -24.06
C ASP A 468 -10.38 -23.66 -23.88
N TRP A 469 -9.57 -24.69 -23.75
CA TRP A 469 -8.12 -24.56 -23.58
C TRP A 469 -7.37 -24.12 -24.85
N SER A 470 -8.03 -24.03 -25.99
CA SER A 470 -7.43 -23.50 -27.21
C SER A 470 -7.11 -22.01 -27.14
N LEU A 471 -7.79 -21.27 -26.21
CA LEU A 471 -7.58 -19.85 -25.96
C LEU A 471 -6.23 -19.53 -25.27
N LEU A 472 -5.62 -20.50 -24.60
CA LEU A 472 -4.40 -20.27 -23.78
C LEU A 472 -3.25 -19.70 -24.61
N TRP A 473 -2.91 -20.38 -25.72
CA TRP A 473 -1.74 -20.01 -26.51
C TRP A 473 -1.91 -18.72 -27.30
N PRO A 474 -3.05 -18.48 -27.99
CA PRO A 474 -3.29 -17.19 -28.66
C PRO A 474 -3.23 -16.00 -27.68
N THR A 475 -3.82 -16.13 -26.49
CA THR A 475 -3.79 -15.09 -25.45
C THR A 475 -2.38 -14.81 -24.99
N LEU A 476 -1.60 -15.85 -24.66
CA LEU A 476 -0.19 -15.70 -24.27
C LEU A 476 0.66 -15.00 -25.34
N LEU A 477 0.50 -15.41 -26.60
CA LEU A 477 1.22 -14.84 -27.73
C LEU A 477 0.80 -13.40 -28.01
N GLY A 478 -0.51 -13.08 -27.86
CA GLY A 478 -1.06 -11.72 -27.97
C GLY A 478 -0.41 -10.76 -26.95
N HIS A 479 -0.24 -11.20 -25.71
CA HIS A 479 0.48 -10.44 -24.69
C HIS A 479 1.94 -10.24 -25.03
N LEU A 480 2.64 -11.31 -25.42
CA LEU A 480 4.05 -11.23 -25.82
C LEU A 480 4.27 -10.32 -27.03
N ALA A 481 3.30 -10.25 -27.95
CA ALA A 481 3.36 -9.35 -29.11
C ALA A 481 3.38 -7.86 -28.74
N GLN A 482 2.92 -7.49 -27.54
CA GLN A 482 2.99 -6.12 -27.02
C GLN A 482 4.37 -5.77 -26.44
N THR A 483 5.24 -6.74 -26.18
CA THR A 483 6.56 -6.53 -25.56
C THR A 483 7.43 -5.51 -26.32
N PRO A 484 7.55 -5.54 -27.66
CA PRO A 484 8.37 -4.60 -28.41
C PRO A 484 7.91 -3.13 -28.24
N SER A 485 6.62 -2.89 -28.10
CA SER A 485 6.08 -1.54 -27.90
C SER A 485 6.54 -0.94 -26.56
N ILE A 486 6.62 -1.77 -25.51
CA ILE A 486 7.13 -1.37 -24.20
C ILE A 486 8.64 -1.12 -24.24
N TRP A 487 9.39 -1.94 -24.97
CA TRP A 487 10.83 -1.74 -25.19
C TRP A 487 11.12 -0.42 -25.89
N ALA A 488 10.31 -0.05 -26.88
CA ALA A 488 10.46 1.22 -27.59
C ALA A 488 10.24 2.45 -26.68
N LEU A 489 9.44 2.32 -25.62
CA LEU A 489 9.26 3.39 -24.62
C LEU A 489 10.52 3.56 -23.75
N LEU A 490 11.27 2.48 -23.49
CA LEU A 490 12.51 2.53 -22.71
C LEU A 490 13.63 3.23 -23.49
N ASP A 491 13.73 2.99 -24.80
CA ASP A 491 14.75 3.59 -25.64
C ASP A 491 14.63 5.13 -25.71
N ARG A 492 13.41 5.67 -25.83
CA ARG A 492 13.17 7.12 -25.85
C ARG A 492 13.53 7.86 -24.55
N LYS A 493 13.51 7.19 -23.39
CA LYS A 493 13.83 7.81 -22.09
C LYS A 493 15.28 7.66 -21.68
N SER A 494 16.02 6.70 -22.24
CA SER A 494 17.45 6.54 -21.98
C SER A 494 18.31 7.61 -22.66
N VAL A 495 17.76 8.33 -23.66
CA VAL A 495 18.44 9.41 -24.40
C VAL A 495 18.32 10.79 -23.72
N VAL A 496 17.47 10.95 -22.70
CA VAL A 496 17.28 12.21 -21.96
C VAL A 496 17.81 12.07 -20.53
#